data_950ca3da2543835b36d7bf8fa3b537a3
#
_entry.id   950ca3da2543835b36d7bf8fa3b537a3
#
_cell.length_a   1.000
_cell.length_b   1.000
_cell.length_c   1.000
_cell.angle_alpha   90.00
_cell.angle_beta   90.00
_cell.angle_gamma   90.00
#
_symmetry.space_group_name_H-M   'P 1'
#
loop_
_entity.id
_entity.type
_entity.pdbx_description
1 polymer ?
#
loop_
_entity_poly.entity_id
_entity_poly.type
_entity_poly.pdbx_seq_one_letter_code
_entity_poly.pdbx_strand_id
1 'polypeptide(L)'
;MKFKVPDLYKVTKIFGPPGTGKTHELLRILKEKLDYGYPKEEVLLVGYSRATAQNLRDRCKKDLNFTEEELEPIKTLHALCKNALPKPEPSLFSKADKMFFNRCLNLPVRSWITREQYQKKIKREDEPEEDEDFDGSILKKKLDLINKGRSYFKSKDTWESVRYYYDEKQDDFQFGNISRRDLEFTYDTYKEFKTAYNIMDFTDMLAACLKPEVSFPKYKIVFVDECQDLNPLMWAVINKIVDNQGLVFLAGDDDQSIFGFNCGEP
;
A
#
# COMPACT_ATOMS: atom_id res chain seq x y z
N MET A 1 10.65 14.45 -8.88
CA MET A 1 11.07 13.39 -9.85
C MET A 1 9.82 12.94 -10.58
N LYS A 2 9.70 13.27 -11.88
CA LYS A 2 8.48 12.98 -12.66
C LYS A 2 8.35 11.47 -12.87
N PHE A 3 7.17 10.93 -12.59
CA PHE A 3 6.87 9.53 -12.85
C PHE A 3 6.65 9.36 -14.35
N LYS A 4 7.58 8.70 -15.03
CA LYS A 4 7.37 8.31 -16.43
C LYS A 4 6.71 6.92 -16.44
N VAL A 5 5.45 6.87 -16.91
CA VAL A 5 4.80 5.59 -17.23
C VAL A 5 5.66 4.93 -18.30
N PRO A 6 6.07 3.66 -18.14
CA PRO A 6 6.84 2.98 -19.18
C PRO A 6 6.05 2.96 -20.50
N ASP A 7 6.73 3.17 -21.63
CA ASP A 7 6.15 3.08 -22.97
C ASP A 7 5.70 1.66 -23.36
N LEU A 8 5.68 0.73 -22.40
CA LEU A 8 5.42 -0.69 -22.58
C LEU A 8 3.93 -1.06 -22.66
N TYR A 9 3.03 -0.18 -22.16
CA TYR A 9 1.59 -0.44 -22.16
C TYR A 9 0.79 0.84 -22.37
N LYS A 10 -0.47 0.70 -22.84
CA LYS A 10 -1.35 1.84 -23.09
C LYS A 10 -2.08 2.23 -21.80
N VAL A 11 -2.03 3.50 -21.44
CA VAL A 11 -2.73 4.07 -20.29
C VAL A 11 -3.90 4.94 -20.76
N THR A 12 -5.08 4.67 -20.24
CA THR A 12 -6.26 5.53 -20.37
C THR A 12 -6.62 6.10 -19.01
N LYS A 13 -6.81 7.41 -18.93
CA LYS A 13 -7.11 8.13 -17.70
C LYS A 13 -8.57 8.58 -17.71
N ILE A 14 -9.25 8.43 -16.57
CA ILE A 14 -10.64 8.83 -16.32
C ILE A 14 -10.60 9.76 -15.11
N PHE A 15 -10.48 11.06 -15.35
CA PHE A 15 -10.33 12.04 -14.29
C PHE A 15 -11.56 12.93 -14.15
N GLY A 16 -11.78 13.41 -12.93
CA GLY A 16 -12.83 14.37 -12.61
C GLY A 16 -13.10 14.43 -11.11
N PRO A 17 -13.82 15.46 -10.63
CA PRO A 17 -14.13 15.63 -9.22
C PRO A 17 -15.00 14.49 -8.66
N PRO A 18 -15.18 14.39 -7.32
CA PRO A 18 -16.05 13.40 -6.71
C PRO A 18 -17.48 13.46 -7.29
N GLY A 19 -18.10 12.29 -7.44
CA GLY A 19 -19.49 12.20 -7.92
C GLY A 19 -19.67 12.28 -9.43
N THR A 20 -18.63 12.48 -10.25
CA THR A 20 -18.73 12.57 -11.73
C THR A 20 -18.89 11.23 -12.43
N GLY A 21 -18.96 10.12 -11.71
CA GLY A 21 -19.20 8.81 -12.30
C GLY A 21 -17.95 8.07 -12.78
N LYS A 22 -16.74 8.48 -12.35
CA LYS A 22 -15.46 7.83 -12.71
C LYS A 22 -15.48 6.31 -12.57
N THR A 23 -15.88 5.82 -11.41
CA THR A 23 -15.99 4.36 -11.14
C THR A 23 -17.03 3.70 -12.05
N HIS A 24 -18.14 4.40 -12.36
CA HIS A 24 -19.15 3.88 -13.30
C HIS A 24 -18.57 3.74 -14.72
N GLU A 25 -17.84 4.73 -15.19
CA GLU A 25 -17.17 4.68 -16.51
C GLU A 25 -16.11 3.58 -16.54
N LEU A 26 -15.33 3.42 -15.47
CA LEU A 26 -14.36 2.33 -15.33
C LEU A 26 -15.03 0.95 -15.46
N LEU A 27 -16.17 0.74 -14.81
CA LEU A 27 -16.94 -0.51 -14.89
C LEU A 27 -17.62 -0.68 -16.27
N ARG A 28 -18.05 0.41 -16.93
CA ARG A 28 -18.56 0.35 -18.30
C ARG A 28 -17.49 -0.15 -19.28
N ILE A 29 -16.26 0.37 -19.14
CA ILE A 29 -15.12 -0.08 -19.96
C ILE A 29 -14.76 -1.54 -19.62
N LEU A 30 -14.78 -1.93 -18.34
CA LEU A 30 -14.57 -3.33 -17.95
C LEU A 30 -15.54 -4.25 -18.69
N LYS A 31 -16.85 -3.93 -18.67
CA LYS A 31 -17.86 -4.71 -19.38
C LYS A 31 -17.57 -4.78 -20.87
N GLU A 32 -17.26 -3.65 -21.51
CA GLU A 32 -16.90 -3.59 -22.93
C GLU A 32 -15.73 -4.54 -23.26
N LYS A 33 -14.69 -4.56 -22.42
CA LYS A 33 -13.52 -5.43 -22.64
C LYS A 33 -13.86 -6.92 -22.47
N LEU A 34 -14.70 -7.25 -21.49
CA LEU A 34 -15.18 -8.63 -21.31
C LEU A 34 -16.07 -9.06 -22.48
N ASP A 35 -17.00 -8.20 -22.94
CA ASP A 35 -17.85 -8.46 -24.09
C ASP A 35 -17.04 -8.60 -25.40
N TYR A 36 -15.89 -7.92 -25.48
CA TYR A 36 -14.95 -8.06 -26.61
C TYR A 36 -14.18 -9.38 -26.59
N GLY A 37 -14.22 -10.13 -25.48
CA GLY A 37 -13.62 -11.46 -25.37
C GLY A 37 -12.32 -11.54 -24.59
N TYR A 38 -11.95 -10.50 -23.80
CA TYR A 38 -10.84 -10.65 -22.84
C TYR A 38 -11.23 -11.62 -21.74
N PRO A 39 -10.40 -12.66 -21.45
CA PRO A 39 -10.64 -13.57 -20.34
C PRO A 39 -10.61 -12.84 -18.99
N LYS A 40 -11.53 -13.19 -18.09
CA LYS A 40 -11.62 -12.55 -16.76
C LYS A 40 -10.36 -12.75 -15.94
N GLU A 41 -9.67 -13.87 -16.12
CA GLU A 41 -8.42 -14.23 -15.43
C GLU A 41 -7.25 -13.32 -15.82
N GLU A 42 -7.35 -12.66 -16.98
CA GLU A 42 -6.36 -11.71 -17.48
C GLU A 42 -6.69 -10.25 -17.13
N VAL A 43 -7.78 -10.03 -16.38
CA VAL A 43 -8.27 -8.72 -15.94
C VAL A 43 -8.10 -8.58 -14.44
N LEU A 44 -7.56 -7.46 -13.98
CA LEU A 44 -7.41 -7.13 -12.56
C LEU A 44 -8.07 -5.78 -12.27
N LEU A 45 -8.87 -5.72 -11.20
CA LEU A 45 -9.38 -4.48 -10.64
C LEU A 45 -8.74 -4.21 -9.28
N VAL A 46 -8.06 -3.10 -9.17
CA VAL A 46 -7.37 -2.69 -7.94
C VAL A 46 -8.12 -1.54 -7.28
N GLY A 47 -8.61 -1.78 -6.06
CA GLY A 47 -9.06 -0.73 -5.16
C GLY A 47 -7.94 -0.33 -4.20
N TYR A 48 -7.79 0.97 -3.92
CA TYR A 48 -6.78 1.45 -2.97
C TYR A 48 -7.00 0.88 -1.56
N SER A 49 -8.22 0.94 -1.06
CA SER A 49 -8.61 0.47 0.27
C SER A 49 -9.51 -0.77 0.22
N ARG A 50 -9.69 -1.43 1.36
CA ARG A 50 -10.68 -2.51 1.48
C ARG A 50 -12.09 -2.03 1.15
N ALA A 51 -12.45 -0.82 1.58
CA ALA A 51 -13.75 -0.21 1.30
C ALA A 51 -13.94 0.04 -0.20
N THR A 52 -12.91 0.58 -0.89
CA THR A 52 -12.93 0.77 -2.35
C THR A 52 -13.07 -0.56 -3.08
N ALA A 53 -12.26 -1.56 -2.71
CA ALA A 53 -12.34 -2.88 -3.33
C ALA A 53 -13.71 -3.54 -3.11
N GLN A 54 -14.30 -3.40 -1.92
CA GLN A 54 -15.64 -3.92 -1.63
C GLN A 54 -16.72 -3.20 -2.45
N ASN A 55 -16.65 -1.88 -2.56
CA ASN A 55 -17.57 -1.09 -3.40
C ASN A 55 -17.52 -1.53 -4.88
N LEU A 56 -16.31 -1.77 -5.41
CA LEU A 56 -16.14 -2.31 -6.76
C LEU A 56 -16.81 -3.68 -6.91
N ARG A 57 -16.62 -4.58 -5.94
CA ARG A 57 -17.26 -5.91 -5.93
C ARG A 57 -18.78 -5.82 -5.94
N ASP A 58 -19.34 -4.97 -5.05
CA ASP A 58 -20.79 -4.79 -4.92
C ASP A 58 -21.40 -4.23 -6.22
N ARG A 59 -20.72 -3.27 -6.85
CA ARG A 59 -21.13 -2.73 -8.15
C ARG A 59 -21.02 -3.76 -9.27
N CYS A 60 -19.94 -4.54 -9.34
CA CYS A 60 -19.81 -5.61 -10.33
C CYS A 60 -20.91 -6.67 -10.17
N LYS A 61 -21.29 -7.02 -8.95
CA LYS A 61 -22.45 -7.90 -8.71
C LYS A 61 -23.75 -7.27 -9.22
N LYS A 62 -24.00 -6.03 -8.84
CA LYS A 62 -25.25 -5.34 -9.12
C LYS A 62 -25.41 -4.97 -10.61
N ASP A 63 -24.35 -4.39 -11.21
CA ASP A 63 -24.44 -3.75 -12.52
C ASP A 63 -24.00 -4.69 -13.65
N LEU A 64 -23.13 -5.68 -13.36
CA LEU A 64 -22.56 -6.62 -14.32
C LEU A 64 -22.99 -8.07 -14.07
N ASN A 65 -23.78 -8.34 -13.01
CA ASN A 65 -24.23 -9.69 -12.61
C ASN A 65 -23.06 -10.68 -12.40
N PHE A 66 -21.92 -10.21 -11.85
CA PHE A 66 -20.77 -11.07 -11.57
C PHE A 66 -21.08 -12.07 -10.47
N THR A 67 -20.68 -13.33 -10.68
CA THR A 67 -20.67 -14.40 -9.67
C THR A 67 -19.54 -14.17 -8.66
N GLU A 68 -19.55 -14.89 -7.53
CA GLU A 68 -18.49 -14.79 -6.53
C GLU A 68 -17.10 -15.14 -7.10
N GLU A 69 -17.02 -16.13 -8.00
CA GLU A 69 -15.78 -16.51 -8.68
C GLU A 69 -15.25 -15.39 -9.58
N GLU A 70 -16.14 -14.70 -10.29
CA GLU A 70 -15.81 -13.58 -11.17
C GLU A 70 -15.37 -12.32 -10.43
N LEU A 71 -15.64 -12.26 -9.12
CA LEU A 71 -15.18 -11.17 -8.24
C LEU A 71 -13.77 -11.40 -7.67
N GLU A 72 -13.20 -12.60 -7.85
CA GLU A 72 -11.88 -12.95 -7.31
C GLU A 72 -10.77 -11.98 -7.77
N PRO A 73 -10.72 -11.51 -9.04
CA PRO A 73 -9.75 -10.53 -9.51
C PRO A 73 -9.89 -9.12 -8.90
N ILE A 74 -10.98 -8.83 -8.17
CA ILE A 74 -11.22 -7.52 -7.55
C ILE A 74 -10.67 -7.55 -6.14
N LYS A 75 -9.54 -6.87 -5.91
CA LYS A 75 -8.85 -6.87 -4.62
C LYS A 75 -8.02 -5.62 -4.40
N THR A 76 -7.54 -5.44 -3.18
CA THR A 76 -6.54 -4.40 -2.92
C THR A 76 -5.17 -4.85 -3.40
N LEU A 77 -4.31 -3.89 -3.73
CA LEU A 77 -2.91 -4.17 -4.10
C LEU A 77 -2.18 -4.96 -3.00
N HIS A 78 -2.43 -4.62 -1.73
CA HIS A 78 -1.84 -5.34 -0.60
C HIS A 78 -2.31 -6.80 -0.50
N ALA A 79 -3.59 -7.08 -0.78
CA ALA A 79 -4.09 -8.45 -0.81
C ALA A 79 -3.43 -9.27 -1.94
N LEU A 80 -3.24 -8.65 -3.11
CA LEU A 80 -2.51 -9.25 -4.22
C LEU A 80 -1.06 -9.56 -3.82
N CYS A 81 -0.37 -8.59 -3.22
CA CYS A 81 1.00 -8.76 -2.74
C CYS A 81 1.12 -9.87 -1.71
N LYS A 82 0.23 -9.92 -0.71
CA LYS A 82 0.22 -10.96 0.32
C LYS A 82 0.12 -12.36 -0.29
N ASN A 83 -0.69 -12.51 -1.33
CA ASN A 83 -0.87 -13.81 -2.00
C ASN A 83 0.37 -14.22 -2.82
N ALA A 84 1.15 -13.27 -3.32
CA ALA A 84 2.35 -13.53 -4.12
C ALA A 84 3.60 -13.82 -3.29
N LEU A 85 3.62 -13.47 -2.00
CA LEU A 85 4.77 -13.69 -1.14
C LEU A 85 4.96 -15.17 -0.81
N PRO A 86 6.24 -15.63 -0.70
CA PRO A 86 6.56 -16.99 -0.26
C PRO A 86 5.99 -17.28 1.13
N LYS A 87 5.53 -18.51 1.34
CA LYS A 87 4.99 -18.98 2.61
C LYS A 87 6.07 -19.72 3.44
N PRO A 88 6.07 -19.63 4.78
CA PRO A 88 5.21 -18.74 5.57
C PRO A 88 5.70 -17.28 5.55
N GLU A 89 4.78 -16.36 5.29
CA GLU A 89 5.09 -14.93 5.37
C GLU A 89 5.19 -14.43 6.82
N PRO A 90 5.94 -13.33 7.07
CA PRO A 90 5.92 -12.63 8.36
C PRO A 90 4.51 -12.15 8.74
N SER A 91 4.25 -12.03 10.03
CA SER A 91 2.99 -11.47 10.52
C SER A 91 2.85 -9.99 10.15
N LEU A 92 1.63 -9.53 9.85
CA LEU A 92 1.42 -8.11 9.62
C LEU A 92 1.51 -7.33 10.94
N PHE A 93 2.13 -6.15 10.87
CA PHE A 93 2.24 -5.21 11.99
C PHE A 93 0.85 -4.72 12.42
N SER A 94 0.41 -5.19 13.58
CA SER A 94 -0.92 -4.94 14.14
C SER A 94 -0.95 -3.73 15.10
N LYS A 95 -2.13 -3.41 15.64
CA LYS A 95 -2.27 -2.41 16.71
C LYS A 95 -1.52 -2.86 17.97
N ALA A 96 -1.63 -4.13 18.35
CA ALA A 96 -0.93 -4.70 19.51
C ALA A 96 0.60 -4.64 19.34
N ASP A 97 1.10 -4.92 18.11
CA ASP A 97 2.53 -4.78 17.81
C ASP A 97 3.01 -3.33 17.98
N LYS A 98 2.20 -2.36 17.58
CA LYS A 98 2.51 -0.94 17.72
C LYS A 98 2.62 -0.51 19.18
N MET A 99 1.68 -0.97 20.02
CA MET A 99 1.71 -0.69 21.46
C MET A 99 2.95 -1.32 22.10
N PHE A 100 3.27 -2.56 21.75
CA PHE A 100 4.45 -3.23 22.25
C PHE A 100 5.75 -2.57 21.75
N PHE A 101 5.81 -2.17 20.48
CA PHE A 101 6.94 -1.42 19.91
C PHE A 101 7.19 -0.12 20.69
N ASN A 102 6.15 0.62 21.04
CA ASN A 102 6.28 1.84 21.84
C ASN A 102 6.96 1.59 23.20
N ARG A 103 6.65 0.47 23.84
CA ARG A 103 7.33 0.06 25.10
C ARG A 103 8.79 -0.31 24.85
N CYS A 104 9.10 -0.90 23.70
CA CYS A 104 10.46 -1.31 23.33
C CYS A 104 11.35 -0.15 22.88
N LEU A 105 10.76 0.94 22.37
CA LEU A 105 11.49 2.03 21.71
C LEU A 105 12.60 2.66 22.57
N ASN A 106 12.39 2.71 23.89
CA ASN A 106 13.36 3.27 24.83
C ASN A 106 14.17 2.21 25.60
N LEU A 107 14.09 0.94 25.20
CA LEU A 107 14.79 -0.16 25.82
C LEU A 107 15.91 -0.69 24.92
N PRO A 108 17.08 -1.06 25.47
CA PRO A 108 18.09 -1.75 24.69
C PRO A 108 17.55 -3.04 24.08
N VAL A 109 17.87 -3.34 22.84
CA VAL A 109 17.38 -4.55 22.12
C VAL A 109 17.64 -5.84 22.90
N ARG A 110 18.78 -5.93 23.58
CA ARG A 110 19.14 -7.07 24.45
C ARG A 110 18.18 -7.32 25.62
N SER A 111 17.37 -6.33 26.00
CA SER A 111 16.36 -6.43 27.06
C SER A 111 14.98 -6.77 26.55
N TRP A 112 14.80 -6.90 25.22
CA TRP A 112 13.54 -7.29 24.66
C TRP A 112 13.23 -8.76 24.99
N ILE A 113 11.95 -9.05 25.17
CA ILE A 113 11.51 -10.44 25.40
C ILE A 113 11.76 -11.30 24.16
N THR A 114 11.86 -12.61 24.34
CA THR A 114 12.04 -13.55 23.22
C THR A 114 10.82 -13.54 22.29
N ARG A 115 11.01 -13.99 21.04
CA ARG A 115 9.93 -14.12 20.07
C ARG A 115 8.78 -15.01 20.58
N GLU A 116 9.10 -16.10 21.28
CA GLU A 116 8.08 -16.99 21.86
C GLU A 116 7.27 -16.30 22.97
N GLN A 117 7.95 -15.56 23.87
CA GLN A 117 7.30 -14.78 24.91
C GLN A 117 6.41 -13.69 24.30
N TYR A 118 6.89 -13.02 23.26
CA TYR A 118 6.14 -12.02 22.51
C TYR A 118 4.88 -12.62 21.89
N GLN A 119 4.98 -13.75 21.17
CA GLN A 119 3.83 -14.40 20.55
C GLN A 119 2.78 -14.84 21.59
N LYS A 120 3.22 -15.34 22.75
CA LYS A 120 2.31 -15.67 23.86
C LYS A 120 1.61 -14.44 24.42
N LYS A 121 2.33 -13.32 24.51
CA LYS A 121 1.79 -12.05 25.02
C LYS A 121 0.75 -11.46 24.07
N ILE A 122 1.07 -11.33 22.78
CA ILE A 122 0.15 -10.78 21.76
C ILE A 122 -1.13 -11.62 21.64
N LYS A 123 -1.04 -12.97 21.73
CA LYS A 123 -2.24 -13.84 21.71
C LYS A 123 -3.12 -13.71 22.95
N ARG A 124 -2.61 -13.21 24.07
CA ARG A 124 -3.38 -12.98 25.30
C ARG A 124 -3.99 -11.59 25.38
N GLU A 125 -3.44 -10.64 24.63
CA GLU A 125 -3.94 -9.28 24.50
C GLU A 125 -4.99 -9.22 23.34
N ASP A 126 -5.95 -10.18 23.30
CA ASP A 126 -7.12 -10.08 22.44
C ASP A 126 -7.92 -8.85 22.90
N GLU A 127 -7.86 -7.78 22.08
CA GLU A 127 -8.44 -6.46 22.26
C GLU A 127 -7.93 -5.71 23.52
N PRO A 128 -6.89 -4.87 23.38
CA PRO A 128 -6.59 -3.91 24.42
C PRO A 128 -7.84 -3.01 24.61
N GLU A 129 -8.36 -2.95 25.83
CA GLU A 129 -9.26 -1.88 26.24
C GLU A 129 -8.70 -0.56 25.71
N GLU A 130 -9.58 0.33 25.25
CA GLU A 130 -9.19 1.66 24.80
C GLU A 130 -8.56 2.41 25.98
N ASP A 131 -7.25 2.22 26.19
CA ASP A 131 -6.47 3.11 27.05
C ASP A 131 -6.45 4.47 26.37
N GLU A 132 -7.32 5.35 26.81
CA GLU A 132 -7.49 6.73 26.33
C GLU A 132 -6.22 7.59 26.48
N ASP A 133 -5.23 7.15 27.27
CA ASP A 133 -4.01 7.91 27.60
C ASP A 133 -2.76 7.50 26.79
N PHE A 134 -2.91 6.70 25.75
CA PHE A 134 -1.76 6.42 24.91
C PHE A 134 -1.46 7.62 24.00
N ASP A 135 -0.50 8.46 24.39
CA ASP A 135 0.07 9.51 23.54
C ASP A 135 0.85 8.91 22.34
N GLY A 136 0.16 8.04 21.63
CA GLY A 136 0.62 7.44 20.39
C GLY A 136 0.69 8.43 19.23
N SER A 137 0.34 9.69 19.47
CA SER A 137 0.29 10.73 18.45
C SER A 137 1.67 10.96 17.84
N ILE A 138 2.72 11.07 18.67
CA ILE A 138 4.09 11.31 18.20
C ILE A 138 4.67 10.05 17.53
N LEU A 139 4.53 8.87 18.14
CA LEU A 139 4.98 7.62 17.51
C LEU A 139 4.22 7.33 16.22
N LYS A 140 2.91 7.56 16.20
CA LYS A 140 2.11 7.44 14.97
C LYS A 140 2.66 8.34 13.88
N LYS A 141 2.90 9.62 14.18
CA LYS A 141 3.49 10.58 13.24
C LYS A 141 4.85 10.13 12.74
N LYS A 142 5.75 9.65 13.65
CA LYS A 142 7.06 9.13 13.26
C LYS A 142 6.94 7.92 12.33
N LEU A 143 6.08 6.95 12.62
CA LEU A 143 5.86 5.76 11.78
C LEU A 143 5.22 6.14 10.43
N ASP A 144 4.28 7.08 10.42
CA ASP A 144 3.68 7.57 9.17
C ASP A 144 4.72 8.28 8.29
N LEU A 145 5.62 9.09 8.88
CA LEU A 145 6.74 9.71 8.19
C LEU A 145 7.72 8.69 7.62
N ILE A 146 8.10 7.71 8.43
CA ILE A 146 8.98 6.62 8.02
C ILE A 146 8.36 5.88 6.82
N ASN A 147 7.10 5.49 6.90
CA ASN A 147 6.43 4.74 5.85
C ASN A 147 6.21 5.57 4.57
N LYS A 148 5.88 6.86 4.71
CA LYS A 148 5.81 7.80 3.57
C LYS A 148 7.17 7.94 2.89
N GLY A 149 8.24 8.16 3.66
CA GLY A 149 9.60 8.27 3.11
C GLY A 149 10.08 6.99 2.45
N ARG A 150 9.82 5.82 3.05
CA ARG A 150 10.16 4.51 2.48
C ARG A 150 9.41 4.23 1.16
N SER A 151 8.19 4.69 1.03
CA SER A 151 7.37 4.51 -0.18
C SER A 151 7.56 5.61 -1.24
N TYR A 152 8.32 6.66 -0.92
CA TYR A 152 8.56 7.79 -1.81
C TYR A 152 9.39 7.44 -3.06
N PHE A 153 10.28 6.45 -2.96
CA PHE A 153 11.06 5.96 -4.10
C PHE A 153 10.67 4.53 -4.46
N LYS A 154 10.59 4.25 -5.76
CA LYS A 154 10.14 2.97 -6.34
C LYS A 154 10.89 1.72 -5.86
N SER A 155 12.10 1.85 -5.33
CA SER A 155 12.96 0.70 -5.04
C SER A 155 13.89 0.87 -3.84
N LYS A 156 13.77 1.95 -3.08
CA LYS A 156 14.71 2.26 -2.00
C LYS A 156 13.97 2.34 -0.66
N ASP A 157 13.72 1.18 -0.08
CA ASP A 157 13.29 1.06 1.32
C ASP A 157 14.50 1.27 2.25
N THR A 158 15.02 2.51 2.31
CA THR A 158 16.21 2.86 3.07
C THR A 158 15.99 4.09 3.92
N TRP A 159 16.85 4.27 4.94
CA TRP A 159 16.92 5.51 5.72
C TRP A 159 17.14 6.74 4.82
N GLU A 160 17.92 6.63 3.77
CA GLU A 160 18.18 7.74 2.83
C GLU A 160 16.89 8.24 2.19
N SER A 161 15.96 7.35 1.87
CA SER A 161 14.65 7.72 1.33
C SER A 161 13.80 8.44 2.36
N VAL A 162 13.79 7.99 3.61
CA VAL A 162 13.10 8.62 4.73
C VAL A 162 13.70 10.00 5.01
N ARG A 163 15.02 10.10 5.04
CA ARG A 163 15.75 11.35 5.23
C ARG A 163 15.41 12.38 4.16
N TYR A 164 15.50 11.95 2.89
CA TYR A 164 15.18 12.83 1.77
C TYR A 164 13.75 13.36 1.86
N TYR A 165 12.79 12.49 2.13
CA TYR A 165 11.39 12.88 2.29
C TYR A 165 11.20 13.85 3.46
N TYR A 166 11.87 13.61 4.59
CA TYR A 166 11.86 14.49 5.75
C TYR A 166 12.44 15.85 5.42
N ASP A 167 13.63 15.91 4.78
CA ASP A 167 14.32 17.16 4.44
C ASP A 167 13.51 17.99 3.41
N GLU A 168 12.80 17.34 2.47
CA GLU A 168 11.95 17.99 1.46
C GLU A 168 10.65 18.57 2.06
N LYS A 169 10.14 17.94 3.11
CA LYS A 169 8.84 18.24 3.69
C LYS A 169 8.91 18.88 5.08
N GLN A 170 10.10 19.22 5.58
CA GLN A 170 10.25 19.73 6.95
C GLN A 170 9.54 21.06 7.20
N ASP A 171 9.24 21.85 6.17
CA ASP A 171 8.47 23.10 6.28
C ASP A 171 6.95 22.84 6.39
N ASP A 172 6.48 21.61 6.15
CA ASP A 172 5.09 21.23 6.36
C ASP A 172 4.80 21.15 7.86
N PHE A 173 3.84 21.92 8.36
CA PHE A 173 3.39 21.97 9.78
C PHE A 173 3.00 20.61 10.39
N GLN A 174 2.95 19.55 9.58
CA GLN A 174 2.56 18.20 10.00
C GLN A 174 3.63 17.46 10.82
N PHE A 175 4.90 17.89 10.76
CA PHE A 175 6.01 17.17 11.42
C PHE A 175 6.17 17.51 12.91
N GLY A 176 5.65 18.68 13.35
CA GLY A 176 5.77 19.11 14.75
C GLY A 176 7.24 19.17 15.20
N ASN A 177 7.49 18.77 16.44
CA ASN A 177 8.85 18.79 17.05
C ASN A 177 9.63 17.48 16.81
N ILE A 178 9.37 16.73 15.72
CA ILE A 178 10.12 15.52 15.43
C ILE A 178 11.47 15.89 14.84
N SER A 179 12.56 15.67 15.59
CA SER A 179 13.90 15.87 15.07
C SER A 179 14.32 14.74 14.11
N ARG A 180 15.20 15.05 13.18
CA ARG A 180 15.80 14.05 12.27
C ARG A 180 16.46 12.92 13.03
N ARG A 181 17.16 13.21 14.14
CA ARG A 181 17.82 12.21 14.98
C ARG A 181 16.82 11.28 15.65
N ASP A 182 15.70 11.82 16.14
CA ASP A 182 14.63 10.99 16.71
C ASP A 182 13.95 10.10 15.67
N LEU A 183 13.79 10.62 14.47
CA LEU A 183 13.21 9.86 13.36
C LEU A 183 14.14 8.71 12.94
N GLU A 184 15.45 8.96 12.82
CA GLU A 184 16.48 7.97 12.50
C GLU A 184 16.52 6.86 13.58
N PHE A 185 16.59 7.24 14.84
CA PHE A 185 16.54 6.30 15.96
C PHE A 185 15.27 5.45 15.92
N THR A 186 14.12 6.06 15.65
CA THR A 186 12.84 5.34 15.54
C THR A 186 12.84 4.38 14.34
N TYR A 187 13.40 4.79 13.19
CA TYR A 187 13.52 3.96 12.00
C TYR A 187 14.38 2.72 12.24
N ASP A 188 15.56 2.89 12.82
CA ASP A 188 16.48 1.78 13.10
C ASP A 188 15.88 0.80 14.11
N THR A 189 15.32 1.33 15.21
CA THR A 189 14.66 0.50 16.24
C THR A 189 13.44 -0.24 15.64
N TYR A 190 12.67 0.41 14.77
CA TYR A 190 11.53 -0.22 14.11
C TYR A 190 11.92 -1.35 13.16
N LYS A 191 13.01 -1.16 12.43
CA LYS A 191 13.58 -2.19 11.55
C LYS A 191 14.07 -3.41 12.37
N GLU A 192 14.80 -3.16 13.46
CA GLU A 192 15.25 -4.21 14.38
C GLU A 192 14.07 -4.95 15.01
N PHE A 193 13.04 -4.24 15.46
CA PHE A 193 11.81 -4.80 16.02
C PHE A 193 11.12 -5.74 15.02
N LYS A 194 10.90 -5.29 13.79
CA LYS A 194 10.28 -6.12 12.76
C LYS A 194 11.09 -7.39 12.49
N THR A 195 12.41 -7.28 12.46
CA THR A 195 13.31 -8.41 12.26
C THR A 195 13.25 -9.39 13.42
N ALA A 196 13.35 -8.90 14.67
CA ALA A 196 13.35 -9.72 15.88
C ALA A 196 12.07 -10.55 16.05
N TYR A 197 10.94 -9.98 15.69
CA TYR A 197 9.63 -10.62 15.86
C TYR A 197 9.03 -11.23 14.59
N ASN A 198 9.77 -11.17 13.47
CA ASN A 198 9.32 -11.64 12.17
C ASN A 198 7.98 -11.01 11.74
N ILE A 199 7.96 -9.69 11.77
CA ILE A 199 6.80 -8.86 11.42
C ILE A 199 7.12 -8.08 10.16
N MET A 200 6.11 -7.81 9.34
CA MET A 200 6.19 -6.88 8.21
C MET A 200 5.07 -5.86 8.28
N ASP A 201 5.33 -4.64 7.85
CA ASP A 201 4.29 -3.66 7.55
C ASP A 201 3.88 -3.71 6.07
N PHE A 202 2.92 -2.88 5.69
CA PHE A 202 2.45 -2.81 4.30
C PHE A 202 3.53 -2.31 3.34
N THR A 203 4.45 -1.45 3.78
CA THR A 203 5.57 -0.98 2.95
C THR A 203 6.58 -2.09 2.72
N ASP A 204 6.90 -2.88 3.74
CA ASP A 204 7.74 -4.09 3.59
C ASP A 204 7.14 -5.07 2.59
N MET A 205 5.82 -5.26 2.66
CA MET A 205 5.09 -6.17 1.75
C MET A 205 5.25 -5.73 0.29
N LEU A 206 5.02 -4.45 0.00
CA LEU A 206 5.18 -3.91 -1.34
C LEU A 206 6.63 -4.01 -1.82
N ALA A 207 7.60 -3.65 -0.96
CA ALA A 207 9.03 -3.73 -1.28
C ALA A 207 9.47 -5.18 -1.53
N ALA A 208 8.99 -6.14 -0.72
CA ALA A 208 9.26 -7.57 -0.93
C ALA A 208 8.72 -8.07 -2.28
N CYS A 209 7.57 -7.58 -2.70
CA CYS A 209 6.97 -7.92 -3.99
C CYS A 209 7.77 -7.43 -5.20
N LEU A 210 8.65 -6.45 -5.04
CA LEU A 210 9.50 -5.97 -6.13
C LEU A 210 10.77 -6.81 -6.34
N LYS A 211 11.09 -7.70 -5.39
CA LYS A 211 12.24 -8.59 -5.53
C LYS A 211 12.08 -9.52 -6.74
N PRO A 212 13.20 -9.86 -7.43
CA PRO A 212 13.14 -10.69 -8.63
C PRO A 212 12.49 -12.07 -8.43
N GLU A 213 12.67 -12.67 -7.25
CA GLU A 213 12.15 -13.99 -6.90
C GLU A 213 10.62 -14.03 -6.71
N VAL A 214 9.97 -12.90 -6.51
CA VAL A 214 8.51 -12.84 -6.39
C VAL A 214 7.88 -12.67 -7.77
N SER A 215 7.08 -13.62 -8.18
CA SER A 215 6.35 -13.58 -9.45
C SER A 215 4.87 -13.31 -9.24
N PHE A 216 4.28 -12.66 -10.23
CA PHE A 216 2.84 -12.41 -10.32
C PHE A 216 2.29 -12.97 -11.61
N PRO A 217 1.00 -13.35 -11.66
CA PRO A 217 0.30 -13.48 -12.93
C PRO A 217 0.42 -12.17 -13.71
N LYS A 218 0.55 -12.25 -15.03
CA LYS A 218 0.55 -11.07 -15.88
C LYS A 218 -0.87 -10.78 -16.33
N TYR A 219 -1.32 -9.55 -16.08
CA TYR A 219 -2.65 -9.11 -16.46
C TYR A 219 -2.58 -8.28 -17.75
N LYS A 220 -3.43 -8.62 -18.70
CA LYS A 220 -3.58 -7.85 -19.95
C LYS A 220 -4.34 -6.56 -19.75
N ILE A 221 -5.25 -6.54 -18.77
CA ILE A 221 -6.01 -5.33 -18.43
C ILE A 221 -5.94 -5.11 -16.92
N VAL A 222 -5.54 -3.92 -16.52
CA VAL A 222 -5.52 -3.50 -15.12
C VAL A 222 -6.35 -2.23 -14.96
N PHE A 223 -7.35 -2.30 -14.13
CA PHE A 223 -8.15 -1.15 -13.70
C PHE A 223 -7.71 -0.72 -12.32
N VAL A 224 -7.51 0.57 -12.12
CA VAL A 224 -7.11 1.16 -10.84
C VAL A 224 -8.10 2.26 -10.50
N ASP A 225 -8.84 2.09 -9.41
CA ASP A 225 -9.72 3.12 -8.88
C ASP A 225 -9.03 3.88 -7.75
N GLU A 226 -9.33 5.17 -7.60
CA GLU A 226 -8.69 6.12 -6.67
C GLU A 226 -7.16 6.19 -6.86
N CYS A 227 -6.73 6.29 -8.12
CA CYS A 227 -5.31 6.24 -8.47
C CYS A 227 -4.48 7.39 -7.89
N GLN A 228 -5.09 8.52 -7.49
CA GLN A 228 -4.43 9.63 -6.80
C GLN A 228 -3.85 9.23 -5.44
N ASP A 229 -4.36 8.17 -4.82
CA ASP A 229 -3.91 7.67 -3.52
C ASP A 229 -2.68 6.74 -3.62
N LEU A 230 -2.30 6.34 -4.84
CA LEU A 230 -1.17 5.44 -5.04
C LEU A 230 0.17 6.16 -4.87
N ASN A 231 1.03 5.61 -4.03
CA ASN A 231 2.41 6.05 -3.90
C ASN A 231 3.34 5.41 -4.96
N PRO A 232 4.58 5.91 -5.16
CA PRO A 232 5.51 5.39 -6.15
C PRO A 232 5.86 3.91 -6.00
N LEU A 233 5.89 3.39 -4.76
CA LEU A 233 6.15 1.98 -4.50
C LEU A 233 4.99 1.09 -4.98
N MET A 234 3.73 1.53 -4.77
CA MET A 234 2.54 0.87 -5.30
C MET A 234 2.54 0.85 -6.82
N TRP A 235 2.91 1.98 -7.46
CA TRP A 235 3.06 2.05 -8.91
C TRP A 235 4.12 1.09 -9.43
N ALA A 236 5.25 0.93 -8.73
CA ALA A 236 6.27 -0.04 -9.11
C ALA A 236 5.74 -1.47 -9.10
N VAL A 237 4.89 -1.82 -8.14
CA VAL A 237 4.22 -3.14 -8.10
C VAL A 237 3.22 -3.29 -9.25
N ILE A 238 2.39 -2.27 -9.53
CA ILE A 238 1.47 -2.31 -10.68
C ILE A 238 2.24 -2.52 -11.98
N ASN A 239 3.35 -1.81 -12.20
CA ASN A 239 4.20 -2.00 -13.37
C ASN A 239 4.77 -3.43 -13.47
N LYS A 240 4.99 -4.10 -12.34
CA LYS A 240 5.47 -5.48 -12.31
C LYS A 240 4.41 -6.49 -12.73
N ILE A 241 3.13 -6.20 -12.51
CA ILE A 241 2.00 -7.12 -12.77
C ILE A 241 1.34 -6.92 -14.13
N VAL A 242 1.48 -5.73 -14.75
CA VAL A 242 0.93 -5.46 -16.08
C VAL A 242 1.75 -6.20 -17.14
N ASP A 243 1.07 -6.77 -18.14
CA ASP A 243 1.72 -7.33 -19.33
C ASP A 243 2.37 -6.21 -20.17
N ASN A 244 3.45 -6.52 -20.87
CA ASN A 244 4.18 -5.57 -21.71
C ASN A 244 3.32 -4.90 -22.81
N GLN A 245 2.23 -5.53 -23.22
CA GLN A 245 1.26 -4.99 -24.17
C GLN A 245 -0.10 -4.73 -23.52
N GLY A 246 -0.12 -4.65 -22.20
CA GLY A 246 -1.34 -4.50 -21.41
C GLY A 246 -2.03 -3.14 -21.58
N LEU A 247 -3.27 -3.10 -21.15
CA LEU A 247 -4.07 -1.88 -21.04
C LEU A 247 -4.22 -1.50 -19.58
N VAL A 248 -3.98 -0.24 -19.24
CA VAL A 248 -4.18 0.27 -17.88
C VAL A 248 -5.21 1.38 -17.89
N PHE A 249 -6.26 1.22 -17.12
CA PHE A 249 -7.32 2.23 -16.95
C PHE A 249 -7.22 2.78 -15.53
N LEU A 250 -7.04 4.10 -15.43
CA LEU A 250 -6.87 4.82 -14.17
C LEU A 250 -8.09 5.70 -13.94
N ALA A 251 -8.76 5.52 -12.81
CA ALA A 251 -9.80 6.45 -12.37
C ALA A 251 -9.31 7.18 -11.12
N GLY A 252 -9.49 8.50 -11.09
CA GLY A 252 -9.01 9.31 -9.98
C GLY A 252 -9.43 10.78 -10.09
N ASP A 253 -8.99 11.55 -9.09
CA ASP A 253 -9.24 12.97 -8.98
C ASP A 253 -7.91 13.71 -8.90
N ASP A 254 -7.59 14.51 -9.93
CA ASP A 254 -6.34 15.27 -9.98
C ASP A 254 -6.28 16.35 -8.89
N ASP A 255 -7.43 16.94 -8.54
CA ASP A 255 -7.52 18.02 -7.55
C ASP A 255 -7.34 17.48 -6.10
N GLN A 256 -7.56 16.16 -5.88
CA GLN A 256 -7.41 15.51 -4.59
C GLN A 256 -6.08 14.77 -4.41
N SER A 257 -5.13 14.94 -5.31
CA SER A 257 -3.81 14.31 -5.19
C SER A 257 -3.05 14.87 -3.98
N ILE A 258 -3.32 14.28 -2.81
CA ILE A 258 -2.70 14.65 -1.53
C ILE A 258 -1.17 14.47 -1.56
N PHE A 259 -0.67 13.67 -2.48
CA PHE A 259 0.75 13.31 -2.58
C PHE A 259 1.50 14.03 -3.71
N GLY A 260 0.87 14.94 -4.45
CA GLY A 260 1.52 15.66 -5.55
C GLY A 260 2.08 14.74 -6.65
N PHE A 261 1.61 13.49 -6.70
CA PHE A 261 1.94 12.55 -7.76
C PHE A 261 0.93 12.72 -8.88
N ASN A 262 1.20 13.65 -9.76
CA ASN A 262 0.47 13.67 -11.01
C ASN A 262 0.61 12.30 -11.67
N CYS A 263 -0.51 11.64 -11.90
CA CYS A 263 -0.60 10.44 -12.71
C CYS A 263 -0.27 10.78 -14.17
N GLY A 264 0.94 11.21 -14.42
CA GLY A 264 1.48 11.57 -15.73
C GLY A 264 1.21 13.03 -16.12
N GLU A 265 2.25 13.70 -16.58
CA GLU A 265 2.10 14.94 -17.36
C GLU A 265 1.36 14.65 -18.66
N PRO A 266 0.64 15.67 -19.22
CA PRO A 266 0.03 15.59 -20.53
C PRO A 266 1.04 15.32 -21.62
#